data_7bfceb3ca559343b44ecb08f26d74145
#
_entry.id   7bfceb3ca559343b44ecb08f26d74145
#
_cell.length_a   1.000
_cell.length_b   1.000
_cell.length_c   1.000
_cell.angle_alpha   90.00
_cell.angle_beta   90.00
_cell.angle_gamma   90.00
#
_symmetry.space_group_name_H-M   'P 1'
#
loop_
_entity.id
_entity.type
_entity.pdbx_description
1 polymer ?
#
loop_
_entity_poly.entity_id
_entity_poly.type
_entity_poly.pdbx_seq_one_letter_code
_entity_poly.pdbx_strand_id
1 'polypeptide(L)'
;MKWLGIALVLLFAVSACGKQGNVVPNVAVNFILQLNDPRYTSLRSIGSAVTVDNYGVAGIIVANTVNGYVAYDRCSAYEPEKRCAVTIDDNKLLVTDPCSGSKWLLQDGTPNKAPAVRSLKAYIVYIDASRNYLTVSN
;
A
#
# COMPACT_ATOMS: atom_id res chain seq x y z
N MET A 1 49.78 -24.03 30.17
CA MET A 1 49.23 -24.15 28.81
C MET A 1 47.75 -24.50 28.81
N LYS A 2 46.93 -23.81 29.60
CA LYS A 2 45.48 -24.06 29.62
C LYS A 2 44.62 -22.78 29.35
N TRP A 3 45.23 -21.75 28.80
CA TRP A 3 44.58 -20.45 28.62
C TRP A 3 44.35 -20.03 27.17
N LEU A 4 44.73 -20.88 26.21
CA LEU A 4 44.55 -20.61 24.76
C LEU A 4 43.23 -21.12 24.17
N GLY A 5 42.39 -21.81 24.97
CA GLY A 5 41.14 -22.38 24.50
C GLY A 5 39.90 -21.48 24.62
N ILE A 6 39.99 -20.37 25.35
CA ILE A 6 38.81 -19.52 25.67
C ILE A 6 38.67 -18.33 24.72
N ALA A 7 39.73 -17.99 23.98
CA ALA A 7 39.71 -16.85 23.06
C ALA A 7 39.02 -17.13 21.70
N LEU A 8 38.71 -18.39 21.37
CA LEU A 8 38.20 -18.77 20.05
C LEU A 8 36.68 -18.94 19.99
N VAL A 9 35.98 -18.82 21.12
CA VAL A 9 34.50 -19.01 21.18
C VAL A 9 33.74 -17.70 21.11
N LEU A 10 34.40 -16.55 21.15
CA LEU A 10 33.72 -15.22 21.20
C LEU A 10 33.56 -14.52 19.86
N LEU A 11 33.83 -15.20 18.72
CA LEU A 11 33.82 -14.56 17.39
C LEU A 11 32.65 -14.94 16.51
N PHE A 12 31.60 -15.58 17.04
CA PHE A 12 30.41 -15.98 16.23
C PHE A 12 29.11 -15.29 16.63
N ALA A 13 29.15 -14.10 17.16
CA ALA A 13 27.96 -13.39 17.56
C ALA A 13 27.82 -12.04 16.85
N VAL A 14 27.98 -11.98 15.53
CA VAL A 14 27.52 -10.78 14.79
C VAL A 14 27.19 -11.17 13.37
N SER A 15 25.96 -11.43 13.10
CA SER A 15 25.33 -11.16 11.79
C SER A 15 23.85 -11.51 11.85
N ALA A 16 23.11 -10.99 12.82
CA ALA A 16 21.70 -10.77 12.62
C ALA A 16 21.54 -9.37 11.99
N CYS A 17 22.03 -9.18 10.77
CA CYS A 17 21.49 -8.18 9.89
C CYS A 17 20.07 -8.65 9.56
N GLY A 18 19.09 -8.22 10.35
CA GLY A 18 17.69 -8.35 10.04
C GLY A 18 17.52 -7.69 8.67
N LYS A 19 17.26 -8.48 7.62
CA LYS A 19 16.70 -7.97 6.39
C LYS A 19 15.46 -7.20 6.81
N GLN A 20 15.51 -5.87 6.73
CA GLN A 20 14.28 -5.07 6.79
C GLN A 20 13.39 -5.67 5.72
N GLY A 21 12.32 -6.32 6.17
CA GLY A 21 11.46 -7.05 5.26
C GLY A 21 10.97 -6.11 4.17
N ASN A 22 10.81 -6.64 2.98
CA ASN A 22 10.29 -5.97 1.80
C ASN A 22 9.00 -5.23 2.14
N VAL A 23 9.11 -3.92 2.35
CA VAL A 23 7.98 -3.01 2.55
C VAL A 23 7.91 -2.03 1.40
N VAL A 24 6.71 -1.58 1.08
CA VAL A 24 6.52 -0.54 0.08
C VAL A 24 7.24 0.73 0.56
N PRO A 25 8.15 1.32 -0.24
CA PRO A 25 8.90 2.50 0.15
C PRO A 25 7.99 3.66 0.57
N ASN A 26 8.43 4.43 1.57
CA ASN A 26 7.71 5.62 1.98
C ASN A 26 8.10 6.80 1.08
N VAL A 27 7.32 7.03 0.05
CA VAL A 27 7.46 8.17 -0.86
C VAL A 27 6.52 9.28 -0.40
N ALA A 28 6.99 10.53 -0.42
CA ALA A 28 6.15 11.67 -0.06
C ALA A 28 4.98 11.81 -1.03
N VAL A 29 3.77 11.87 -0.49
CA VAL A 29 2.52 12.03 -1.24
C VAL A 29 1.73 13.18 -0.64
N ASN A 30 1.33 14.11 -1.47
CA ASN A 30 0.41 15.19 -1.12
C ASN A 30 -0.26 15.72 -2.39
N PHE A 31 -1.53 15.41 -2.57
CA PHE A 31 -2.31 15.92 -3.71
C PHE A 31 -3.79 16.09 -3.35
N ILE A 32 -4.48 16.83 -4.19
CA ILE A 32 -5.91 17.11 -4.04
C ILE A 32 -6.67 16.54 -5.24
N LEU A 33 -7.77 15.85 -4.97
CA LEU A 33 -8.75 15.42 -5.96
C LEU A 33 -10.00 16.25 -5.85
N GLN A 34 -10.37 16.90 -6.96
CA GLN A 34 -11.64 17.61 -7.05
C GLN A 34 -12.76 16.61 -7.41
N LEU A 35 -13.73 16.43 -6.53
CA LEU A 35 -14.84 15.51 -6.76
C LEU A 35 -15.82 15.96 -7.85
N ASN A 36 -15.67 17.20 -8.35
CA ASN A 36 -16.40 17.72 -9.49
C ASN A 36 -15.69 17.46 -10.84
N ASP A 37 -14.43 17.02 -10.81
CA ASP A 37 -13.70 16.61 -12.00
C ASP A 37 -14.35 15.33 -12.57
N PRO A 38 -14.68 15.27 -13.87
CA PRO A 38 -15.30 14.09 -14.49
C PRO A 38 -14.55 12.79 -14.26
N ARG A 39 -13.23 12.84 -14.08
CA ARG A 39 -12.38 11.68 -13.80
C ARG A 39 -12.63 11.08 -12.42
N TYR A 40 -13.13 11.87 -11.46
CA TYR A 40 -13.24 11.52 -10.05
C TYR A 40 -14.65 11.62 -9.48
N THR A 41 -15.63 12.05 -10.27
CA THR A 41 -17.03 12.18 -9.83
C THR A 41 -17.63 10.88 -9.34
N SER A 42 -17.16 9.73 -9.84
CA SER A 42 -17.60 8.41 -9.36
C SER A 42 -17.31 8.20 -7.87
N LEU A 43 -16.27 8.84 -7.33
CA LEU A 43 -15.92 8.75 -5.92
C LEU A 43 -16.99 9.33 -4.97
N ARG A 44 -17.96 10.05 -5.48
CA ARG A 44 -19.13 10.52 -4.69
C ARG A 44 -20.03 9.36 -4.26
N SER A 45 -19.96 8.23 -4.96
CA SER A 45 -20.76 7.05 -4.66
C SER A 45 -19.97 6.03 -3.86
N ILE A 46 -20.57 5.51 -2.80
CA ILE A 46 -19.99 4.38 -2.04
C ILE A 46 -19.84 3.17 -2.96
N GLY A 47 -18.74 2.45 -2.83
CA GLY A 47 -18.38 1.31 -3.66
C GLY A 47 -17.66 1.68 -4.95
N SER A 48 -17.28 2.94 -5.12
CA SER A 48 -16.48 3.39 -6.26
C SER A 48 -14.98 3.44 -5.92
N ALA A 49 -14.17 3.29 -6.93
CA ALA A 49 -12.71 3.41 -6.82
C ALA A 49 -12.13 3.95 -8.11
N VAL A 50 -11.07 4.72 -8.01
CA VAL A 50 -10.30 5.27 -9.13
C VAL A 50 -8.81 5.09 -8.90
N THR A 51 -8.05 5.12 -9.98
CA THR A 51 -6.59 5.18 -9.94
C THR A 51 -6.10 6.58 -10.23
N VAL A 52 -5.04 6.99 -9.53
CA VAL A 52 -4.35 8.27 -9.74
C VAL A 52 -2.89 7.97 -9.98
N ASP A 53 -2.42 8.25 -11.18
CA ASP A 53 -1.04 7.97 -11.59
C ASP A 53 -0.08 9.07 -11.13
N ASN A 54 1.23 8.78 -11.21
CA ASN A 54 2.33 9.70 -10.90
C ASN A 54 2.49 10.09 -9.43
N TYR A 55 1.84 9.40 -8.51
CA TYR A 55 2.02 9.53 -7.06
C TYR A 55 2.37 8.19 -6.44
N GLY A 56 3.03 8.23 -5.27
CA GLY A 56 3.47 7.01 -4.59
C GLY A 56 4.54 6.26 -5.36
N VAL A 57 4.59 4.95 -5.14
CA VAL A 57 5.57 4.06 -5.80
C VAL A 57 5.05 3.59 -7.17
N ALA A 58 3.78 3.23 -7.27
CA ALA A 58 3.18 2.65 -8.48
C ALA A 58 1.82 3.27 -8.85
N GLY A 59 1.56 4.49 -8.41
CA GLY A 59 0.25 5.12 -8.48
C GLY A 59 -0.55 4.87 -7.20
N ILE A 60 -1.71 5.50 -7.09
CA ILE A 60 -2.57 5.42 -5.90
C ILE A 60 -3.96 4.99 -6.31
N ILE A 61 -4.57 4.10 -5.55
CA ILE A 61 -6.00 3.81 -5.60
C ILE A 61 -6.68 4.65 -4.53
N VAL A 62 -7.72 5.38 -4.92
CA VAL A 62 -8.62 6.07 -4.00
C VAL A 62 -10.00 5.44 -4.13
N ALA A 63 -10.62 5.10 -3.02
CA ALA A 63 -11.94 4.47 -2.99
C ALA A 63 -12.85 5.13 -1.96
N ASN A 64 -14.15 5.13 -2.26
CA ASN A 64 -15.18 5.49 -1.33
C ASN A 64 -15.87 4.21 -0.82
N THR A 65 -15.60 3.86 0.41
CA THR A 65 -16.10 2.64 1.04
C THR A 65 -17.21 2.94 2.04
N VAL A 66 -17.86 1.90 2.54
CA VAL A 66 -18.87 2.05 3.62
C VAL A 66 -18.30 2.67 4.90
N ASN A 67 -16.98 2.60 5.07
CA ASN A 67 -16.28 3.17 6.23
C ASN A 67 -15.63 4.54 5.92
N GLY A 68 -15.90 5.11 4.74
CA GLY A 68 -15.34 6.37 4.29
C GLY A 68 -14.30 6.21 3.17
N TYR A 69 -13.60 7.30 2.88
CA TYR A 69 -12.59 7.31 1.85
C TYR A 69 -11.29 6.66 2.32
N VAL A 70 -10.70 5.86 1.44
CA VAL A 70 -9.40 5.20 1.65
C VAL A 70 -8.49 5.46 0.46
N ALA A 71 -7.19 5.42 0.68
CA ALA A 71 -6.20 5.51 -0.38
C ALA A 71 -5.04 4.56 -0.10
N TYR A 72 -4.58 3.85 -1.13
CA TYR A 72 -3.48 2.89 -1.06
C TYR A 72 -2.51 3.10 -2.21
N ASP A 73 -1.21 2.87 -1.94
CA ASP A 73 -0.25 2.70 -3.03
C ASP A 73 -0.60 1.47 -3.86
N ARG A 74 -0.51 1.58 -5.17
CA ARG A 74 -0.71 0.45 -6.07
C ARG A 74 0.45 -0.53 -6.08
N CYS A 75 1.58 -0.17 -5.47
CA CYS A 75 2.68 -1.10 -5.32
C CYS A 75 2.24 -2.29 -4.47
N SER A 76 2.33 -3.48 -5.04
CA SER A 76 2.00 -4.71 -4.34
C SER A 76 2.78 -4.81 -3.01
N ALA A 77 2.07 -5.10 -1.92
CA ALA A 77 2.69 -5.34 -0.63
C ALA A 77 3.32 -6.74 -0.53
N TYR A 78 3.11 -7.59 -1.53
CA TYR A 78 3.85 -8.82 -1.76
C TYR A 78 4.98 -8.54 -2.75
N GLU A 79 6.23 -8.74 -2.37
CA GLU A 79 7.40 -8.45 -3.18
C GLU A 79 7.44 -7.00 -3.74
N PRO A 80 7.42 -5.97 -2.88
CA PRO A 80 7.32 -4.55 -3.31
C PRO A 80 8.49 -4.10 -4.18
N GLU A 81 9.63 -4.77 -4.11
CA GLU A 81 10.81 -4.52 -4.96
C GLU A 81 10.52 -4.73 -6.45
N LYS A 82 9.56 -5.56 -6.78
CA LYS A 82 9.11 -5.78 -8.16
C LYS A 82 8.23 -4.65 -8.69
N ARG A 83 7.75 -3.76 -7.80
CA ARG A 83 6.89 -2.62 -8.13
C ARG A 83 5.68 -3.00 -8.98
N CYS A 84 5.15 -4.20 -8.79
CA CYS A 84 3.97 -4.65 -9.49
C CYS A 84 2.76 -3.83 -9.04
N ALA A 85 2.11 -3.15 -9.98
CA ALA A 85 0.95 -2.32 -9.67
C ALA A 85 -0.30 -3.19 -9.57
N VAL A 86 -0.96 -3.17 -8.40
CA VAL A 86 -2.25 -3.86 -8.23
C VAL A 86 -3.33 -3.19 -9.07
N THR A 87 -4.29 -3.99 -9.49
CA THR A 87 -5.45 -3.56 -10.29
C THR A 87 -6.74 -3.74 -9.50
N ILE A 88 -7.69 -2.85 -9.70
CA ILE A 88 -9.02 -2.93 -9.09
C ILE A 88 -9.81 -4.02 -9.82
N ASP A 89 -10.35 -4.99 -9.09
CA ASP A 89 -11.22 -6.01 -9.66
C ASP A 89 -12.57 -5.41 -10.10
N ASP A 90 -13.26 -6.03 -11.04
CA ASP A 90 -14.53 -5.54 -11.60
C ASP A 90 -15.62 -5.32 -10.54
N ASN A 91 -15.60 -6.14 -9.49
CA ASN A 91 -16.51 -6.01 -8.35
C ASN A 91 -16.20 -4.83 -7.44
N LYS A 92 -15.03 -4.18 -7.59
CA LYS A 92 -14.53 -3.07 -6.75
C LYS A 92 -14.46 -3.36 -5.26
N LEU A 93 -14.42 -4.64 -4.88
CA LEU A 93 -14.26 -5.09 -3.50
C LEU A 93 -12.83 -5.51 -3.20
N LEU A 94 -12.11 -5.94 -4.23
CA LEU A 94 -10.76 -6.45 -4.15
C LEU A 94 -9.85 -5.70 -5.11
N VAL A 95 -8.57 -5.75 -4.81
CA VAL A 95 -7.48 -5.45 -5.74
C VAL A 95 -6.60 -6.67 -5.89
N THR A 96 -6.08 -6.86 -7.10
CA THR A 96 -5.27 -8.02 -7.47
C THR A 96 -3.89 -7.59 -7.92
N ASP A 97 -2.87 -8.27 -7.42
CA ASP A 97 -1.52 -8.20 -7.96
C ASP A 97 -1.41 -9.13 -9.18
N PRO A 98 -1.27 -8.60 -10.40
CA PRO A 98 -1.19 -9.42 -11.61
C PRO A 98 0.09 -10.26 -11.69
N CYS A 99 1.13 -9.92 -10.91
CA CYS A 99 2.39 -10.64 -10.90
C CYS A 99 2.34 -11.91 -10.04
N SER A 100 1.62 -11.88 -8.92
CA SER A 100 1.60 -12.98 -7.94
C SER A 100 0.23 -13.62 -7.77
N GLY A 101 -0.84 -12.95 -8.19
CA GLY A 101 -2.22 -13.35 -7.90
C GLY A 101 -2.69 -13.04 -6.48
N SER A 102 -1.86 -12.37 -5.67
CA SER A 102 -2.25 -11.87 -4.36
C SER A 102 -3.42 -10.92 -4.46
N LYS A 103 -4.31 -10.95 -3.46
CA LYS A 103 -5.45 -10.04 -3.40
C LYS A 103 -5.58 -9.39 -2.03
N TRP A 104 -6.12 -8.19 -2.02
CA TRP A 104 -6.43 -7.41 -0.82
C TRP A 104 -7.86 -6.88 -0.88
N LEU A 105 -8.46 -6.73 0.31
CA LEU A 105 -9.74 -6.03 0.43
C LEU A 105 -9.53 -4.53 0.20
N LEU A 106 -10.34 -3.95 -0.67
CA LEU A 106 -10.25 -2.51 -0.95
C LEU A 106 -10.75 -1.66 0.23
N GLN A 107 -11.65 -2.21 1.04
CA GLN A 107 -12.25 -1.51 2.17
C GLN A 107 -11.24 -1.12 3.26
N ASP A 108 -10.26 -1.95 3.54
CA ASP A 108 -9.31 -1.76 4.63
C ASP A 108 -7.85 -2.09 4.27
N GLY A 109 -7.59 -2.53 3.05
CA GLY A 109 -6.25 -2.86 2.56
C GLY A 109 -5.69 -4.18 3.08
N THR A 110 -6.46 -4.98 3.82
CA THR A 110 -5.98 -6.23 4.41
C THR A 110 -5.83 -7.35 3.38
N PRO A 111 -4.89 -8.31 3.59
CA PRO A 111 -4.71 -9.45 2.70
C PRO A 111 -5.98 -10.32 2.66
N ASN A 112 -6.39 -10.72 1.46
CA ASN A 112 -7.55 -11.59 1.25
C ASN A 112 -7.17 -12.93 0.61
N LYS A 113 -6.16 -12.93 -0.26
CA LYS A 113 -5.71 -14.14 -0.95
C LYS A 113 -4.19 -14.24 -0.92
N ALA A 114 -3.68 -15.44 -0.57
CA ALA A 114 -2.26 -15.74 -0.63
C ALA A 114 -1.70 -15.56 -2.07
N PRO A 115 -0.43 -15.19 -2.20
CA PRO A 115 0.59 -15.09 -1.15
C PRO A 115 0.60 -13.79 -0.34
N ALA A 116 -0.38 -12.90 -0.50
CA ALA A 116 -0.48 -11.67 0.30
C ALA A 116 -0.48 -11.99 1.81
N VAL A 117 0.39 -11.31 2.57
CA VAL A 117 0.52 -11.45 4.03
C VAL A 117 0.55 -10.12 4.75
N ARG A 118 0.83 -9.03 4.05
CA ARG A 118 0.87 -7.66 4.58
C ARG A 118 -0.20 -6.83 3.94
N SER A 119 -0.75 -5.88 4.69
CA SER A 119 -1.69 -4.90 4.17
C SER A 119 -1.04 -4.00 3.12
N LEU A 120 -1.83 -3.46 2.22
CA LEU A 120 -1.40 -2.41 1.30
C LEU A 120 -0.91 -1.19 2.09
N LYS A 121 0.03 -0.45 1.50
CA LYS A 121 0.46 0.82 2.06
C LYS A 121 -0.67 1.84 1.95
N ALA A 122 -1.21 2.26 3.10
CA ALA A 122 -2.27 3.24 3.18
C ALA A 122 -1.72 4.67 3.26
N TYR A 123 -2.51 5.61 2.75
CA TYR A 123 -2.33 7.05 2.88
C TYR A 123 -3.48 7.66 3.69
N ILE A 124 -3.26 8.82 4.25
CA ILE A 124 -4.29 9.58 4.95
C ILE A 124 -5.18 10.25 3.91
N VAL A 125 -6.50 10.14 4.08
CA VAL A 125 -7.47 10.84 3.22
C VAL A 125 -8.28 11.78 4.09
N TYR A 126 -8.27 13.05 3.73
CA TYR A 126 -9.10 14.07 4.33
C TYR A 126 -10.12 14.58 3.31
N ILE A 127 -11.39 14.62 3.68
CA ILE A 127 -12.46 15.19 2.86
C ILE A 127 -12.84 16.60 3.33
N ASP A 128 -12.83 17.56 2.42
CA ASP A 128 -13.50 18.85 2.60
C ASP A 128 -14.84 18.84 1.83
N ALA A 129 -15.90 18.49 2.53
CA ALA A 129 -17.22 18.37 1.94
C ALA A 129 -17.76 19.72 1.44
N SER A 130 -17.35 20.86 2.05
CA SER A 130 -17.80 22.19 1.65
C SER A 130 -17.20 22.64 0.31
N ARG A 131 -15.99 22.15 0.00
CA ARG A 131 -15.25 22.48 -1.21
C ARG A 131 -15.25 21.35 -2.23
N ASN A 132 -15.87 20.22 -1.92
CA ASN A 132 -15.93 19.03 -2.78
C ASN A 132 -14.54 18.50 -3.20
N TYR A 133 -13.59 18.41 -2.29
CA TYR A 133 -12.32 17.79 -2.59
C TYR A 133 -11.84 16.82 -1.51
N LEU A 134 -10.97 15.90 -1.94
CA LEU A 134 -10.19 15.00 -1.10
C LEU A 134 -8.73 15.44 -1.13
N THR A 135 -8.10 15.44 0.03
CA THR A 135 -6.62 15.52 0.13
C THR A 135 -6.08 14.14 0.48
N VAL A 136 -5.08 13.68 -0.26
CA VAL A 136 -4.37 12.43 0.02
C VAL A 136 -2.93 12.75 0.37
N SER A 137 -2.48 12.27 1.51
CA SER A 137 -1.13 12.53 2.02
C SER A 137 -0.60 11.39 2.88
N ASN A 138 0.70 11.38 3.17
CA ASN A 138 1.32 10.51 4.16
C ASN A 138 1.82 11.27 5.38
#